data_0ffb297ffa225d7aac964cf4456140e8
#
_entry.id   0ffb297ffa225d7aac964cf4456140e8
#
_cell.length_a   1.000
_cell.length_b   1.000
_cell.length_c   1.000
_cell.angle_alpha   90.00
_cell.angle_beta   90.00
_cell.angle_gamma   90.00
#
_symmetry.space_group_name_H-M   'P 1'
#
loop_
_entity.id
_entity.type
_entity.pdbx_description
1 polymer ?
#
loop_
_entity_poly.entity_id
_entity_poly.type
_entity_poly.pdbx_seq_one_letter_code
_entity_poly.pdbx_strand_id
1 'polypeptide(L)'
;DPFYYVIDPYSGGSDHVVFAGAGIPALMMIVWPDQWYHTSGDTPDKSDATQLKRAVFIGAASAVFLAGAGPVETETLIAEVGGRALERIGQAKIKAERLIRQAAPDRLHETYRSADMFAAMNIVREEETLDSIRFFFREEKERLEALLQAKKKVLAALRQPTAAGLEALYKDRCVRAGLPPQKIVLTAEEIRLEKLVPKRTEAMKGLFDDQAFAAKRREMKEGPTVNLGRGEGDVRNAIDGKRSILRIRDFVSVGRGTVRLQDVEGYLLLLEKAGYVKIEKK
;
A
#
# COMPACT_ATOMS: atom_id res chain seq x y z
N ASP A 1 9.70 -28.93 -14.59
CA ASP A 1 8.70 -28.01 -15.15
C ASP A 1 8.91 -26.62 -14.57
N PRO A 2 8.72 -25.55 -15.37
CA PRO A 2 8.86 -24.20 -14.88
C PRO A 2 7.85 -23.91 -13.78
N PHE A 3 8.29 -23.18 -12.74
CA PHE A 3 7.41 -22.71 -11.67
C PHE A 3 6.94 -21.30 -11.99
N TYR A 4 5.68 -21.16 -12.36
CA TYR A 4 5.06 -19.86 -12.62
C TYR A 4 4.48 -19.31 -11.33
N TYR A 5 4.81 -18.08 -11.00
CA TYR A 5 4.24 -17.35 -9.88
C TYR A 5 4.08 -15.87 -10.22
N VAL A 6 3.14 -15.23 -9.55
CA VAL A 6 2.90 -13.78 -9.61
C VAL A 6 2.89 -13.27 -8.19
N ILE A 7 3.46 -12.09 -7.97
CA ILE A 7 3.36 -11.37 -6.70
C ILE A 7 2.31 -10.29 -6.89
N ASP A 8 1.13 -10.54 -6.32
CA ASP A 8 0.03 -9.60 -6.35
C ASP A 8 0.06 -8.64 -5.15
N PRO A 9 -0.48 -7.42 -5.30
CA PRO A 9 -0.73 -6.54 -4.17
C PRO A 9 -1.62 -7.21 -3.13
N TYR A 10 -1.50 -6.75 -1.88
CA TYR A 10 -2.34 -7.24 -0.78
C TYR A 10 -3.83 -7.21 -1.16
N SER A 11 -4.48 -8.34 -0.95
CA SER A 11 -5.93 -8.49 -1.06
C SER A 11 -6.44 -9.27 0.16
N GLY A 12 -7.70 -9.05 0.53
CA GLY A 12 -8.34 -9.81 1.61
C GLY A 12 -8.78 -11.19 1.13
N GLY A 13 -9.35 -11.99 2.05
CA GLY A 13 -10.04 -13.24 1.73
C GLY A 13 -9.49 -14.49 2.44
N SER A 14 -8.47 -14.36 3.30
CA SER A 14 -7.96 -15.47 4.12
C SER A 14 -7.33 -14.95 5.42
N ASP A 15 -6.83 -15.83 6.27
CA ASP A 15 -6.37 -15.56 7.64
C ASP A 15 -5.23 -14.53 7.74
N HIS A 16 -4.44 -14.35 6.67
CA HIS A 16 -3.38 -13.32 6.64
C HIS A 16 -3.90 -11.91 6.92
N VAL A 17 -5.20 -11.63 6.67
CA VAL A 17 -5.80 -10.31 6.94
C VAL A 17 -5.87 -10.02 8.44
N VAL A 18 -6.03 -11.03 9.26
CA VAL A 18 -6.09 -10.93 10.72
C VAL A 18 -4.73 -10.49 11.26
N PHE A 19 -3.66 -11.14 10.80
CA PHE A 19 -2.29 -10.78 11.17
C PHE A 19 -1.93 -9.38 10.67
N ALA A 20 -2.23 -9.06 9.41
CA ALA A 20 -1.98 -7.74 8.85
C ALA A 20 -2.74 -6.63 9.61
N GLY A 21 -3.99 -6.88 10.01
CA GLY A 21 -4.79 -5.99 10.85
C GLY A 21 -4.18 -5.75 12.23
N ALA A 22 -3.50 -6.74 12.79
CA ALA A 22 -2.74 -6.63 14.04
C ALA A 22 -1.35 -6.00 13.87
N GLY A 23 -0.96 -5.59 12.65
CA GLY A 23 0.35 -5.03 12.35
C GLY A 23 1.46 -6.07 12.20
N ILE A 24 1.10 -7.35 12.03
CA ILE A 24 2.04 -8.45 11.81
C ILE A 24 2.10 -8.71 10.30
N PRO A 25 3.27 -8.59 9.65
CA PRO A 25 3.43 -8.91 8.25
C PRO A 25 3.02 -10.35 7.96
N ALA A 26 2.12 -10.53 7.00
CA ALA A 26 1.63 -11.83 6.61
C ALA A 26 1.40 -11.87 5.09
N LEU A 27 1.56 -13.03 4.50
CA LEU A 27 1.32 -13.29 3.09
C LEU A 27 0.41 -14.50 2.92
N MET A 28 -0.23 -14.57 1.77
CA MET A 28 -1.01 -15.71 1.34
C MET A 28 -0.37 -16.31 0.09
N MET A 29 -0.20 -17.62 0.07
CA MET A 29 0.14 -18.37 -1.13
C MET A 29 -1.13 -19.06 -1.63
N ILE A 30 -1.54 -18.76 -2.85
CA ILE A 30 -2.81 -19.19 -3.41
C ILE A 30 -2.64 -19.57 -4.87
N VAL A 31 -3.39 -20.54 -5.34
CA VAL A 31 -3.64 -20.79 -6.77
C VAL A 31 -4.94 -20.09 -7.13
N TRP A 32 -4.89 -19.16 -8.08
CA TRP A 32 -6.06 -18.37 -8.46
C TRP A 32 -6.05 -18.03 -9.95
N PRO A 33 -7.21 -18.08 -10.66
CA PRO A 33 -8.53 -18.44 -10.16
C PRO A 33 -8.67 -19.96 -9.88
N ASP A 34 -9.46 -20.29 -8.86
CA ASP A 34 -9.81 -21.67 -8.52
C ASP A 34 -11.32 -21.86 -8.73
N GLN A 35 -11.67 -22.71 -9.71
CA GLN A 35 -13.06 -22.97 -10.07
C GLN A 35 -13.83 -23.80 -9.03
N TRP A 36 -13.12 -24.48 -8.13
CA TRP A 36 -13.70 -25.32 -7.08
C TRP A 36 -13.89 -24.58 -5.75
N TYR A 37 -13.24 -23.42 -5.60
CA TYR A 37 -13.25 -22.64 -4.39
C TYR A 37 -14.68 -22.36 -3.87
N HIS A 38 -14.92 -22.69 -2.60
CA HIS A 38 -16.22 -22.58 -1.94
C HIS A 38 -17.37 -23.40 -2.57
N THR A 39 -17.04 -24.53 -3.19
CA THR A 39 -18.02 -25.46 -3.74
C THR A 39 -17.91 -26.83 -3.08
N SER A 40 -18.96 -27.65 -3.19
CA SER A 40 -18.92 -29.06 -2.75
C SER A 40 -17.99 -29.95 -3.61
N GLY A 41 -17.54 -29.42 -4.76
CA GLY A 41 -16.58 -30.09 -5.64
C GLY A 41 -15.11 -29.82 -5.28
N ASP A 42 -14.84 -29.01 -4.27
CA ASP A 42 -13.48 -28.75 -3.74
C ASP A 42 -13.04 -29.92 -2.86
N THR A 43 -12.55 -30.93 -3.53
CA THR A 43 -12.15 -32.23 -2.96
C THR A 43 -10.64 -32.44 -3.11
N PRO A 44 -9.98 -33.30 -2.30
CA PRO A 44 -8.52 -33.48 -2.31
C PRO A 44 -7.93 -33.85 -3.68
N ASP A 45 -8.70 -34.47 -4.57
CA ASP A 45 -8.28 -34.81 -5.95
C ASP A 45 -8.12 -33.58 -6.87
N LYS A 46 -8.59 -32.41 -6.44
CA LYS A 46 -8.38 -31.12 -7.13
C LYS A 46 -7.07 -30.45 -6.71
N SER A 47 -6.40 -30.96 -5.68
CA SER A 47 -5.15 -30.41 -5.18
C SER A 47 -3.95 -30.99 -5.91
N ASP A 48 -3.04 -30.14 -6.40
CA ASP A 48 -1.76 -30.57 -6.95
C ASP A 48 -0.73 -30.74 -5.83
N ALA A 49 -0.35 -31.98 -5.55
CA ALA A 49 0.64 -32.32 -4.53
C ALA A 49 2.00 -31.64 -4.77
N THR A 50 2.39 -31.42 -6.04
CA THR A 50 3.64 -30.74 -6.39
C THR A 50 3.58 -29.26 -6.03
N GLN A 51 2.47 -28.60 -6.31
CA GLN A 51 2.28 -27.20 -5.93
C GLN A 51 2.21 -27.02 -4.41
N LEU A 52 1.50 -27.92 -3.72
CA LEU A 52 1.43 -27.90 -2.27
C LEU A 52 2.83 -28.07 -1.66
N LYS A 53 3.63 -29.04 -2.13
CA LYS A 53 5.02 -29.24 -1.70
C LYS A 53 5.88 -27.98 -1.92
N ARG A 54 5.74 -27.30 -3.06
CA ARG A 54 6.46 -26.07 -3.38
C ARG A 54 6.07 -24.95 -2.42
N ALA A 55 4.79 -24.74 -2.18
CA ALA A 55 4.30 -23.73 -1.24
C ALA A 55 4.80 -23.97 0.19
N VAL A 56 4.73 -25.23 0.66
CA VAL A 56 5.25 -25.61 1.99
C VAL A 56 6.76 -25.38 2.07
N PHE A 57 7.52 -25.77 1.04
CA PHE A 57 8.96 -25.54 1.02
C PHE A 57 9.32 -24.04 1.06
N ILE A 58 8.66 -23.23 0.23
CA ILE A 58 8.89 -21.77 0.20
C ILE A 58 8.55 -21.15 1.57
N GLY A 59 7.40 -21.51 2.14
CA GLY A 59 6.99 -21.01 3.45
C GLY A 59 7.95 -21.42 4.57
N ALA A 60 8.32 -22.69 4.64
CA ALA A 60 9.24 -23.20 5.66
C ALA A 60 10.65 -22.59 5.52
N ALA A 61 11.20 -22.57 4.31
CA ALA A 61 12.52 -22.00 4.06
C ALA A 61 12.55 -20.49 4.39
N SER A 62 11.52 -19.75 4.02
CA SER A 62 11.40 -18.33 4.38
C SER A 62 11.31 -18.12 5.89
N ALA A 63 10.52 -18.93 6.58
CA ALA A 63 10.38 -18.85 8.04
C ALA A 63 11.71 -19.13 8.75
N VAL A 64 12.43 -20.19 8.34
CA VAL A 64 13.76 -20.53 8.92
C VAL A 64 14.77 -19.41 8.65
N PHE A 65 14.82 -18.91 7.41
CA PHE A 65 15.72 -17.82 7.03
C PHE A 65 15.46 -16.56 7.88
N LEU A 66 14.20 -16.12 7.96
CA LEU A 66 13.83 -14.90 8.70
C LEU A 66 14.01 -15.07 10.21
N ALA A 67 13.67 -16.23 10.78
CA ALA A 67 13.85 -16.49 12.21
C ALA A 67 15.32 -16.52 12.63
N GLY A 68 16.19 -17.03 11.76
CA GLY A 68 17.63 -17.13 11.97
C GLY A 68 18.42 -15.93 11.50
N ALA A 69 17.78 -14.91 10.91
CA ALA A 69 18.49 -13.80 10.27
C ALA A 69 19.41 -13.05 11.24
N GLY A 70 20.72 -13.15 10.97
CA GLY A 70 21.77 -12.37 11.58
C GLY A 70 22.20 -11.18 10.70
N PRO A 71 23.36 -10.56 10.97
CA PRO A 71 23.80 -9.40 10.20
C PRO A 71 23.99 -9.67 8.69
N VAL A 72 24.50 -10.86 8.33
CA VAL A 72 24.76 -11.24 6.92
C VAL A 72 23.45 -11.42 6.15
N GLU A 73 22.49 -12.13 6.72
CA GLU A 73 21.16 -12.32 6.12
C GLU A 73 20.40 -11.00 6.04
N THR A 74 20.53 -10.14 7.05
CA THR A 74 19.92 -8.81 7.06
C THR A 74 20.52 -7.90 5.99
N GLU A 75 21.84 -7.94 5.77
CA GLU A 75 22.48 -7.23 4.65
C GLU A 75 21.98 -7.75 3.31
N THR A 76 21.83 -9.06 3.16
CA THR A 76 21.21 -9.68 1.97
C THR A 76 19.79 -9.18 1.74
N LEU A 77 18.96 -9.10 2.81
CA LEU A 77 17.61 -8.53 2.72
C LEU A 77 17.63 -7.07 2.26
N ILE A 78 18.54 -6.23 2.79
CA ILE A 78 18.66 -4.84 2.36
C ILE A 78 19.02 -4.75 0.87
N ALA A 79 19.92 -5.60 0.38
CA ALA A 79 20.33 -5.62 -1.02
C ALA A 79 19.20 -6.08 -1.94
N GLU A 80 18.55 -7.21 -1.65
CA GLU A 80 17.50 -7.81 -2.47
C GLU A 80 16.24 -6.95 -2.47
N VAL A 81 15.75 -6.52 -1.30
CA VAL A 81 14.56 -5.66 -1.21
C VAL A 81 14.79 -4.33 -1.91
N GLY A 82 15.99 -3.74 -1.75
CA GLY A 82 16.37 -2.50 -2.43
C GLY A 82 16.47 -2.66 -3.95
N GLY A 83 16.97 -3.79 -4.45
CA GLY A 83 17.00 -4.11 -5.88
C GLY A 83 15.58 -4.25 -6.45
N ARG A 84 14.73 -5.04 -5.78
CA ARG A 84 13.32 -5.23 -6.17
C ARG A 84 12.50 -3.95 -6.06
N ALA A 85 12.84 -3.04 -5.14
CA ALA A 85 12.22 -1.73 -5.04
C ALA A 85 12.42 -0.91 -6.33
N LEU A 86 13.62 -0.91 -6.91
CA LEU A 86 13.91 -0.23 -8.18
C LEU A 86 13.06 -0.78 -9.34
N GLU A 87 12.91 -2.11 -9.42
CA GLU A 87 12.05 -2.75 -10.42
C GLU A 87 10.59 -2.28 -10.28
N ARG A 88 10.04 -2.30 -9.05
CA ARG A 88 8.65 -1.90 -8.80
C ARG A 88 8.42 -0.41 -9.04
N ILE A 89 9.36 0.45 -8.68
CA ILE A 89 9.31 1.89 -9.00
C ILE A 89 9.34 2.11 -10.52
N GLY A 90 10.19 1.38 -11.26
CA GLY A 90 10.23 1.43 -12.72
C GLY A 90 8.89 1.03 -13.34
N GLN A 91 8.27 -0.05 -12.88
CA GLN A 91 6.94 -0.49 -13.33
C GLN A 91 5.86 0.55 -12.99
N ALA A 92 5.90 1.13 -11.79
CA ALA A 92 4.96 2.18 -11.39
C ALA A 92 5.08 3.43 -12.28
N LYS A 93 6.31 3.83 -12.63
CA LYS A 93 6.57 4.94 -13.58
C LYS A 93 5.98 4.63 -14.96
N ILE A 94 6.23 3.44 -15.53
CA ILE A 94 5.66 3.02 -16.82
C ILE A 94 4.13 3.07 -16.77
N LYS A 95 3.52 2.61 -15.69
CA LYS A 95 2.05 2.67 -15.51
C LYS A 95 1.57 4.12 -15.45
N ALA A 96 2.22 4.99 -14.70
CA ALA A 96 1.89 6.41 -14.62
C ALA A 96 1.97 7.11 -15.99
N GLU A 97 3.04 6.87 -16.74
CA GLU A 97 3.18 7.40 -18.09
C GLU A 97 2.11 6.88 -19.05
N ARG A 98 1.74 5.60 -18.95
CA ARG A 98 0.66 5.00 -19.75
C ARG A 98 -0.67 5.70 -19.48
N LEU A 99 -1.00 5.96 -18.21
CA LEU A 99 -2.21 6.68 -17.84
C LEU A 99 -2.27 8.05 -18.50
N ILE A 100 -1.19 8.84 -18.45
CA ILE A 100 -1.13 10.15 -19.09
C ILE A 100 -1.26 10.04 -20.63
N ARG A 101 -0.59 9.07 -21.26
CA ARG A 101 -0.68 8.85 -22.71
C ARG A 101 -2.09 8.50 -23.18
N GLN A 102 -2.83 7.74 -22.39
CA GLN A 102 -4.18 7.25 -22.71
C GLN A 102 -5.30 8.19 -22.26
N ALA A 103 -4.97 9.24 -21.50
CA ALA A 103 -5.97 10.18 -21.01
C ALA A 103 -6.70 10.91 -22.14
N ALA A 104 -8.02 11.00 -22.02
CA ALA A 104 -8.83 11.87 -22.85
C ALA A 104 -8.50 13.35 -22.57
N PRO A 105 -8.61 14.26 -23.55
CA PRO A 105 -8.24 15.66 -23.38
C PRO A 105 -8.90 16.35 -22.17
N ASP A 106 -10.19 16.12 -21.96
CA ASP A 106 -11.00 16.68 -20.85
C ASP A 106 -10.59 16.15 -19.47
N ARG A 107 -9.94 14.97 -19.41
CA ARG A 107 -9.46 14.34 -18.17
C ARG A 107 -7.94 14.42 -18.00
N LEU A 108 -7.24 15.05 -18.92
CA LEU A 108 -5.77 14.98 -18.99
C LEU A 108 -5.10 15.54 -17.75
N HIS A 109 -5.55 16.68 -17.22
CA HIS A 109 -4.98 17.27 -16.01
C HIS A 109 -5.25 16.42 -14.76
N GLU A 110 -6.47 15.94 -14.57
CA GLU A 110 -6.83 15.09 -13.44
C GLU A 110 -6.04 13.77 -13.48
N THR A 111 -5.89 13.18 -14.67
CA THR A 111 -5.11 11.96 -14.86
C THR A 111 -3.62 12.18 -14.57
N TYR A 112 -3.04 13.30 -15.04
CA TYR A 112 -1.66 13.68 -14.72
C TYR A 112 -1.45 13.81 -13.21
N ARG A 113 -2.34 14.51 -12.52
CA ARG A 113 -2.31 14.67 -11.06
C ARG A 113 -2.34 13.32 -10.32
N SER A 114 -3.21 12.42 -10.76
CA SER A 114 -3.34 11.07 -10.19
C SER A 114 -2.12 10.19 -10.50
N ALA A 115 -1.54 10.31 -11.69
CA ALA A 115 -0.36 9.57 -12.10
C ALA A 115 0.90 10.02 -11.35
N ASP A 116 1.06 11.33 -11.13
CA ASP A 116 2.16 11.89 -10.35
C ASP A 116 2.09 11.44 -8.89
N MET A 117 0.91 11.56 -8.25
CA MET A 117 0.67 11.05 -6.91
C MET A 117 0.96 9.54 -6.83
N PHE A 118 0.47 8.74 -7.78
CA PHE A 118 0.70 7.29 -7.82
C PHE A 118 2.19 6.96 -7.89
N ALA A 119 2.96 7.61 -8.77
CA ALA A 119 4.39 7.37 -8.90
C ALA A 119 5.16 7.79 -7.63
N ALA A 120 4.86 8.95 -7.06
CA ALA A 120 5.47 9.46 -5.85
C ALA A 120 5.21 8.54 -4.64
N MET A 121 3.97 8.08 -4.48
CA MET A 121 3.59 7.20 -3.36
C MET A 121 4.18 5.78 -3.48
N ASN A 122 4.43 5.27 -4.71
CA ASN A 122 5.16 4.02 -4.87
C ASN A 122 6.60 4.14 -4.34
N ILE A 123 7.29 5.26 -4.56
CA ILE A 123 8.62 5.48 -4.00
C ILE A 123 8.57 5.49 -2.46
N VAL A 124 7.58 6.19 -1.87
CA VAL A 124 7.39 6.22 -0.41
C VAL A 124 7.15 4.81 0.14
N ARG A 125 6.32 4.02 -0.50
CA ARG A 125 6.04 2.63 -0.07
C ARG A 125 7.29 1.75 -0.09
N GLU A 126 8.13 1.91 -1.11
CA GLU A 126 9.39 1.16 -1.19
C GLU A 126 10.39 1.58 -0.10
N GLU A 127 10.45 2.87 0.23
CA GLU A 127 11.25 3.36 1.36
C GLU A 127 10.75 2.78 2.70
N GLU A 128 9.43 2.70 2.90
CA GLU A 128 8.82 2.09 4.08
C GLU A 128 9.01 0.56 4.11
N THR A 129 9.00 -0.08 2.94
CA THR A 129 9.31 -1.51 2.83
C THR A 129 10.76 -1.79 3.29
N LEU A 130 11.71 -0.94 2.92
CA LEU A 130 13.08 -1.02 3.45
C LEU A 130 13.10 -0.80 4.97
N ASP A 131 12.33 0.15 5.50
CA ASP A 131 12.28 0.41 6.94
C ASP A 131 11.82 -0.80 7.75
N SER A 132 11.01 -1.69 7.17
CA SER A 132 10.56 -2.92 7.84
C SER A 132 11.71 -3.89 8.15
N ILE A 133 12.83 -3.81 7.42
CA ILE A 133 14.00 -4.67 7.64
C ILE A 133 14.64 -4.40 9.00
N ARG A 134 14.45 -3.21 9.60
CA ARG A 134 14.95 -2.91 10.95
C ARG A 134 14.46 -3.88 12.02
N PHE A 135 13.38 -4.60 11.76
CA PHE A 135 12.92 -5.68 12.64
C PHE A 135 14.00 -6.75 12.86
N PHE A 136 14.90 -6.93 11.89
CA PHE A 136 16.00 -7.91 11.95
C PHE A 136 17.31 -7.33 12.50
N PHE A 137 17.36 -6.05 12.88
CA PHE A 137 18.56 -5.41 13.42
C PHE A 137 18.82 -5.87 14.87
N ARG A 138 19.43 -7.02 15.04
CA ARG A 138 19.80 -7.58 16.35
C ARG A 138 21.21 -7.16 16.75
N GLU A 139 22.17 -7.34 15.85
CA GLU A 139 23.58 -7.01 16.00
C GLU A 139 24.00 -6.02 14.89
N GLU A 140 25.18 -5.42 15.00
CA GLU A 140 25.77 -4.49 14.01
C GLU A 140 24.79 -3.39 13.54
N LYS A 141 23.95 -2.88 14.43
CA LYS A 141 22.81 -2.00 14.10
C LYS A 141 23.25 -0.75 13.35
N GLU A 142 24.37 -0.12 13.75
CA GLU A 142 24.87 1.11 13.12
C GLU A 142 25.32 0.84 11.68
N ARG A 143 26.01 -0.27 11.43
CA ARG A 143 26.45 -0.68 10.09
C ARG A 143 25.25 -0.97 9.18
N LEU A 144 24.31 -1.77 9.67
CA LEU A 144 23.09 -2.13 8.93
C LEU A 144 22.21 -0.91 8.64
N GLU A 145 22.08 0.01 9.61
CA GLU A 145 21.36 1.27 9.42
C GLU A 145 22.03 2.14 8.35
N ALA A 146 23.36 2.24 8.33
CA ALA A 146 24.07 2.99 7.29
C ALA A 146 23.81 2.40 5.89
N LEU A 147 23.83 1.08 5.74
CA LEU A 147 23.51 0.38 4.48
C LEU A 147 22.05 0.64 4.06
N LEU A 148 21.11 0.52 4.99
CA LEU A 148 19.70 0.78 4.75
C LEU A 148 19.47 2.22 4.27
N GLN A 149 20.06 3.20 4.97
CA GLN A 149 19.94 4.62 4.62
C GLN A 149 20.55 4.93 3.26
N ALA A 150 21.67 4.30 2.90
CA ALA A 150 22.26 4.43 1.57
C ALA A 150 21.27 3.96 0.48
N LYS A 151 20.62 2.82 0.67
CA LYS A 151 19.58 2.33 -0.27
C LYS A 151 18.38 3.26 -0.33
N LYS A 152 17.84 3.72 0.81
CA LYS A 152 16.72 4.68 0.85
C LYS A 152 17.05 5.98 0.13
N LYS A 153 18.29 6.49 0.29
CA LYS A 153 18.74 7.70 -0.42
C LYS A 153 18.69 7.53 -1.94
N VAL A 154 19.05 6.34 -2.45
CA VAL A 154 18.94 6.03 -3.88
C VAL A 154 17.48 6.07 -4.33
N LEU A 155 16.55 5.46 -3.58
CA LEU A 155 15.12 5.49 -3.91
C LEU A 155 14.57 6.91 -3.87
N ALA A 156 14.87 7.66 -2.82
CA ALA A 156 14.45 9.06 -2.68
C ALA A 156 14.91 9.95 -3.85
N ALA A 157 16.12 9.71 -4.36
CA ALA A 157 16.66 10.45 -5.50
C ALA A 157 15.87 10.26 -6.80
N LEU A 158 15.05 9.20 -6.91
CA LEU A 158 14.20 8.97 -8.07
C LEU A 158 12.97 9.88 -8.13
N ARG A 159 12.60 10.54 -7.03
CA ARG A 159 11.37 11.36 -6.96
C ARG A 159 11.38 12.50 -7.97
N GLN A 160 12.42 13.31 -7.95
CA GLN A 160 12.52 14.48 -8.80
C GLN A 160 12.58 14.13 -10.30
N PRO A 161 13.45 13.22 -10.79
CA PRO A 161 13.47 12.85 -12.20
C PRO A 161 12.19 12.14 -12.66
N THR A 162 11.51 11.40 -11.77
CA THR A 162 10.21 10.79 -12.09
C THR A 162 9.14 11.86 -12.31
N ALA A 163 8.98 12.80 -11.37
CA ALA A 163 8.03 13.89 -11.48
C ALA A 163 8.31 14.76 -12.72
N ALA A 164 9.58 15.12 -12.96
CA ALA A 164 9.98 15.90 -14.14
C ALA A 164 9.65 15.18 -15.46
N GLY A 165 9.86 13.86 -15.53
CA GLY A 165 9.51 13.06 -16.71
C GLY A 165 7.99 12.99 -16.98
N LEU A 166 7.18 12.84 -15.92
CA LEU A 166 5.72 12.84 -16.03
C LEU A 166 5.18 14.22 -16.42
N GLU A 167 5.77 15.30 -15.87
CA GLU A 167 5.42 16.68 -16.24
C GLU A 167 5.73 16.98 -17.70
N ALA A 168 6.89 16.56 -18.20
CA ALA A 168 7.28 16.73 -19.59
C ALA A 168 6.29 16.02 -20.54
N LEU A 169 5.94 14.77 -20.22
CA LEU A 169 4.95 14.01 -20.98
C LEU A 169 3.56 14.68 -20.95
N TYR A 170 3.14 15.16 -19.80
CA TYR A 170 1.88 15.89 -19.66
C TYR A 170 1.86 17.15 -20.52
N LYS A 171 2.92 17.97 -20.49
CA LYS A 171 3.05 19.18 -21.31
C LYS A 171 3.00 18.87 -22.81
N ASP A 172 3.71 17.83 -23.30
CA ASP A 172 3.62 17.38 -24.69
C ASP A 172 2.18 17.00 -25.07
N ARG A 173 1.49 16.26 -24.19
CA ARG A 173 0.08 15.88 -24.40
C ARG A 173 -0.85 17.09 -24.43
N CYS A 174 -0.62 18.10 -23.59
CA CYS A 174 -1.37 19.36 -23.63
C CYS A 174 -1.20 20.08 -24.97
N VAL A 175 0.04 20.21 -25.47
CA VAL A 175 0.32 20.82 -26.76
C VAL A 175 -0.45 20.12 -27.87
N ARG A 176 -0.39 18.78 -27.94
CA ARG A 176 -1.11 17.98 -28.97
C ARG A 176 -2.62 18.10 -28.87
N ALA A 177 -3.16 18.35 -27.67
CA ALA A 177 -4.58 18.51 -27.45
C ALA A 177 -5.06 19.98 -27.55
N GLY A 178 -4.16 20.94 -27.81
CA GLY A 178 -4.50 22.36 -27.80
C GLY A 178 -4.91 22.92 -26.44
N LEU A 179 -4.42 22.34 -25.36
CA LEU A 179 -4.77 22.69 -23.99
C LEU A 179 -3.61 23.43 -23.29
N PRO A 180 -3.88 24.42 -22.45
CA PRO A 180 -2.87 25.02 -21.59
C PRO A 180 -2.50 24.06 -20.46
N PRO A 181 -1.19 23.82 -20.19
CA PRO A 181 -0.78 23.00 -19.08
C PRO A 181 -1.07 23.69 -17.74
N GLN A 182 -1.56 22.93 -16.76
CA GLN A 182 -1.88 23.38 -15.42
C GLN A 182 -0.88 22.83 -14.41
N LYS A 183 -0.58 23.60 -13.36
CA LYS A 183 0.22 23.12 -12.22
C LYS A 183 -0.64 22.26 -11.29
N ILE A 184 -0.03 21.23 -10.69
CA ILE A 184 -0.67 20.50 -9.60
C ILE A 184 -0.70 21.40 -8.37
N VAL A 185 -1.90 21.72 -7.90
CA VAL A 185 -2.13 22.52 -6.69
C VAL A 185 -3.07 21.75 -5.77
N LEU A 186 -2.76 21.73 -4.48
CA LEU A 186 -3.66 21.12 -3.50
C LEU A 186 -4.91 21.99 -3.35
N THR A 187 -6.06 21.34 -3.28
CA THR A 187 -7.33 22.01 -2.97
C THR A 187 -7.36 22.48 -1.51
N ALA A 188 -8.27 23.39 -1.17
CA ALA A 188 -8.44 23.85 0.22
C ALA A 188 -8.74 22.68 1.17
N GLU A 189 -9.52 21.69 0.70
CA GLU A 189 -9.84 20.48 1.45
C GLU A 189 -8.58 19.61 1.66
N GLU A 190 -7.77 19.41 0.63
CA GLU A 190 -6.52 18.64 0.74
C GLU A 190 -5.53 19.33 1.70
N ILE A 191 -5.42 20.66 1.63
CA ILE A 191 -4.58 21.46 2.57
C ILE A 191 -5.08 21.28 4.01
N ARG A 192 -6.39 21.25 4.23
CA ARG A 192 -6.99 21.00 5.54
C ARG A 192 -6.65 19.60 6.06
N LEU A 193 -6.84 18.57 5.20
CA LEU A 193 -6.67 17.18 5.57
C LEU A 193 -5.19 16.73 5.65
N GLU A 194 -4.28 17.47 5.02
CA GLU A 194 -2.83 17.28 5.20
C GLU A 194 -2.36 17.64 6.63
N LYS A 195 -3.14 18.43 7.35
CA LYS A 195 -2.83 18.83 8.74
C LYS A 195 -3.44 17.91 9.80
N LEU A 196 -4.28 16.97 9.43
CA LEU A 196 -4.98 16.08 10.34
C LEU A 196 -4.37 14.68 10.30
N VAL A 197 -3.96 14.19 11.47
CA VAL A 197 -3.28 12.89 11.63
C VAL A 197 -4.11 12.01 12.56
N PRO A 198 -4.67 10.90 12.07
CA PRO A 198 -5.35 9.92 12.90
C PRO A 198 -4.33 9.06 13.66
N LYS A 199 -4.58 8.86 14.95
CA LYS A 199 -3.81 7.98 15.83
C LYS A 199 -4.72 6.88 16.38
N ARG A 200 -4.23 5.65 16.40
CA ARG A 200 -4.94 4.52 17.00
C ARG A 200 -5.03 4.71 18.52
N THR A 201 -6.22 4.47 19.08
CA THR A 201 -6.42 4.39 20.54
C THR A 201 -6.14 2.97 21.04
N GLU A 202 -6.19 2.76 22.35
CA GLU A 202 -6.09 1.41 22.95
C GLU A 202 -7.17 0.46 22.39
N ALA A 203 -8.39 0.98 22.10
CA ALA A 203 -9.49 0.19 21.56
C ALA A 203 -9.22 -0.35 20.13
N MET A 204 -8.20 0.18 19.43
CA MET A 204 -7.82 -0.27 18.11
C MET A 204 -6.50 -1.07 18.10
N LYS A 205 -5.95 -1.40 19.27
CA LYS A 205 -4.78 -2.28 19.38
C LYS A 205 -5.21 -3.75 19.25
N GLY A 206 -4.39 -4.54 18.53
CA GLY A 206 -4.69 -5.95 18.29
C GLY A 206 -5.69 -6.15 17.16
N LEU A 207 -6.53 -7.18 17.29
CA LEU A 207 -7.53 -7.52 16.28
C LEU A 207 -8.67 -6.51 16.28
N PHE A 208 -8.98 -5.99 15.07
CA PHE A 208 -10.14 -5.12 14.90
C PHE A 208 -11.42 -5.96 14.84
N ASP A 209 -12.34 -5.68 15.74
CA ASP A 209 -13.66 -6.31 15.75
C ASP A 209 -14.62 -5.57 14.82
N ASP A 210 -14.73 -6.08 13.59
CA ASP A 210 -15.62 -5.54 12.56
C ASP A 210 -17.11 -5.63 12.98
N GLN A 211 -17.51 -6.63 13.79
CA GLN A 211 -18.90 -6.78 14.24
C GLN A 211 -19.23 -5.74 15.31
N ALA A 212 -18.36 -5.55 16.31
CA ALA A 212 -18.52 -4.52 17.31
C ALA A 212 -18.53 -3.11 16.68
N PHE A 213 -17.67 -2.86 15.69
CA PHE A 213 -17.68 -1.59 14.96
C PHE A 213 -18.96 -1.39 14.16
N ALA A 214 -19.44 -2.43 13.47
CA ALA A 214 -20.71 -2.38 12.74
C ALA A 214 -21.93 -2.12 13.67
N ALA A 215 -21.93 -2.69 14.87
CA ALA A 215 -22.95 -2.41 15.87
C ALA A 215 -22.93 -0.93 16.29
N LYS A 216 -21.77 -0.41 16.69
CA LYS A 216 -21.60 1.01 17.02
C LYS A 216 -22.01 1.93 15.88
N ARG A 217 -21.66 1.58 14.62
CA ARG A 217 -22.03 2.36 13.43
C ARG A 217 -23.53 2.43 13.22
N ARG A 218 -24.29 1.34 13.51
CA ARG A 218 -25.77 1.34 13.44
C ARG A 218 -26.41 2.25 14.50
N GLU A 219 -25.79 2.37 15.66
CA GLU A 219 -26.27 3.24 16.75
C GLU A 219 -26.01 4.73 16.46
N MET A 220 -25.09 5.04 15.55
CA MET A 220 -24.81 6.41 15.12
C MET A 220 -25.96 6.90 14.21
N LYS A 221 -26.90 7.67 14.76
CA LYS A 221 -28.06 8.22 14.04
C LYS A 221 -27.67 9.10 12.86
N GLU A 222 -26.50 9.73 12.91
CA GLU A 222 -25.93 10.59 11.87
C GLU A 222 -24.45 10.27 11.70
N GLY A 223 -24.03 10.09 10.47
CA GLY A 223 -22.63 9.85 10.11
C GLY A 223 -22.41 10.05 8.61
N PRO A 224 -21.16 10.27 8.19
CA PRO A 224 -20.85 10.43 6.77
C PRO A 224 -21.18 9.14 6.00
N THR A 225 -21.69 9.32 4.78
CA THR A 225 -21.78 8.21 3.84
C THR A 225 -20.39 7.86 3.34
N VAL A 226 -19.99 6.60 3.48
CA VAL A 226 -18.66 6.09 3.11
C VAL A 226 -18.82 5.00 2.06
N ASN A 227 -18.10 5.14 0.97
CA ASN A 227 -18.08 4.17 -0.13
C ASN A 227 -16.66 3.65 -0.37
N LEU A 228 -16.09 2.98 0.61
CA LEU A 228 -14.77 2.35 0.53
C LEU A 228 -14.85 0.85 0.24
N GLY A 229 -15.98 0.21 0.53
CA GLY A 229 -16.13 -1.24 0.40
C GLY A 229 -15.02 -1.98 1.15
N ARG A 230 -14.36 -2.90 0.46
CA ARG A 230 -13.20 -3.63 1.03
C ARG A 230 -11.99 -2.74 1.36
N GLY A 231 -11.99 -1.47 0.96
CA GLY A 231 -10.93 -0.49 1.26
C GLY A 231 -10.90 0.00 2.71
N GLU A 232 -11.96 -0.25 3.51
CA GLU A 232 -11.98 0.14 4.91
C GLU A 232 -10.81 -0.49 5.70
N GLY A 233 -10.49 -1.76 5.45
CA GLY A 233 -9.34 -2.44 6.05
C GLY A 233 -8.01 -1.79 5.66
N ASP A 234 -7.85 -1.37 4.41
CA ASP A 234 -6.61 -0.72 3.95
C ASP A 234 -6.44 0.65 4.59
N VAL A 235 -7.53 1.42 4.76
CA VAL A 235 -7.49 2.70 5.49
C VAL A 235 -7.07 2.46 6.94
N ARG A 236 -7.65 1.45 7.62
CA ARG A 236 -7.24 1.09 8.99
C ARG A 236 -5.75 0.74 9.07
N ASN A 237 -5.27 -0.08 8.13
CA ASN A 237 -3.87 -0.52 8.10
C ASN A 237 -2.91 0.65 7.81
N ALA A 238 -3.36 1.68 7.10
CA ALA A 238 -2.56 2.87 6.82
C ALA A 238 -2.45 3.86 7.99
N ILE A 239 -3.21 3.68 9.08
CA ILE A 239 -3.14 4.52 10.28
C ILE A 239 -1.88 4.15 11.09
N ASP A 240 -0.84 4.93 10.96
CA ASP A 240 0.45 4.76 11.66
C ASP A 240 0.74 5.87 12.70
N GLY A 241 -0.20 6.81 12.89
CA GLY A 241 -0.03 7.97 13.76
C GLY A 241 0.90 9.05 13.23
N LYS A 242 1.34 8.95 11.97
CA LYS A 242 2.24 9.89 11.29
C LYS A 242 1.64 10.44 10.00
N ARG A 243 0.99 9.58 9.21
CA ARG A 243 0.33 9.95 7.95
C ARG A 243 -0.87 10.84 8.23
N SER A 244 -0.96 11.94 7.48
CA SER A 244 -2.19 12.74 7.44
C SER A 244 -3.32 11.98 6.73
N ILE A 245 -4.55 12.46 6.88
CA ILE A 245 -5.71 11.90 6.18
C ILE A 245 -5.49 11.91 4.66
N LEU A 246 -4.92 13.00 4.12
CA LEU A 246 -4.56 13.09 2.70
C LEU A 246 -3.56 11.99 2.32
N ARG A 247 -2.50 11.79 3.12
CA ARG A 247 -1.48 10.76 2.85
C ARG A 247 -2.01 9.33 2.98
N ILE A 248 -2.97 9.10 3.86
CA ILE A 248 -3.67 7.82 3.94
C ILE A 248 -4.45 7.56 2.64
N ARG A 249 -5.20 8.55 2.13
CA ARG A 249 -5.89 8.45 0.84
C ARG A 249 -4.91 8.11 -0.30
N ASP A 250 -3.81 8.83 -0.38
CA ASP A 250 -2.79 8.62 -1.41
C ASP A 250 -2.20 7.22 -1.32
N PHE A 251 -1.85 6.78 -0.12
CA PHE A 251 -1.28 5.45 0.15
C PHE A 251 -2.23 4.32 -0.25
N VAL A 252 -3.51 4.41 0.11
CA VAL A 252 -4.53 3.41 -0.22
C VAL A 252 -4.83 3.40 -1.71
N SER A 253 -4.82 4.57 -2.36
CA SER A 253 -5.05 4.71 -3.80
C SER A 253 -4.01 3.98 -4.67
N VAL A 254 -2.80 3.78 -4.20
CA VAL A 254 -1.76 3.02 -4.93
C VAL A 254 -2.18 1.56 -5.17
N GLY A 255 -2.78 0.92 -4.17
CA GLY A 255 -3.18 -0.49 -4.26
C GLY A 255 -4.55 -0.71 -4.92
N ARG A 256 -5.47 0.24 -4.77
CA ARG A 256 -6.88 0.06 -5.18
C ARG A 256 -7.34 0.91 -6.36
N GLY A 257 -6.48 1.79 -6.86
CA GLY A 257 -6.90 2.87 -7.76
C GLY A 257 -7.42 4.07 -6.97
N THR A 258 -7.86 5.11 -7.67
CA THR A 258 -8.23 6.39 -7.04
C THR A 258 -9.35 6.22 -6.02
N VAL A 259 -9.04 6.49 -4.76
CA VAL A 259 -9.99 6.52 -3.64
C VAL A 259 -10.39 7.97 -3.38
N ARG A 260 -11.68 8.21 -3.14
CA ARG A 260 -12.20 9.57 -2.87
C ARG A 260 -11.76 10.02 -1.48
N LEU A 261 -11.29 11.26 -1.39
CA LEU A 261 -10.78 11.82 -0.13
C LEU A 261 -11.89 11.91 0.94
N GLN A 262 -13.10 12.27 0.54
CA GLN A 262 -14.27 12.35 1.42
C GLN A 262 -14.64 10.99 2.03
N ASP A 263 -14.47 9.89 1.29
CA ASP A 263 -14.76 8.55 1.81
C ASP A 263 -13.72 8.15 2.88
N VAL A 264 -12.45 8.50 2.68
CA VAL A 264 -11.39 8.25 3.66
C VAL A 264 -11.60 9.11 4.91
N GLU A 265 -11.85 10.39 4.76
CA GLU A 265 -12.16 11.29 5.88
C GLU A 265 -13.40 10.80 6.64
N GLY A 266 -14.48 10.53 5.91
CA GLY A 266 -15.73 10.06 6.51
C GLY A 266 -15.54 8.78 7.33
N TYR A 267 -14.76 7.82 6.81
CA TYR A 267 -14.46 6.60 7.53
C TYR A 267 -13.63 6.83 8.80
N LEU A 268 -12.62 7.70 8.73
CA LEU A 268 -11.81 8.06 9.89
C LEU A 268 -12.62 8.79 10.97
N LEU A 269 -13.57 9.65 10.58
CA LEU A 269 -14.50 10.30 11.50
C LEU A 269 -15.45 9.28 12.16
N LEU A 270 -15.90 8.25 11.45
CA LEU A 270 -16.68 7.15 12.05
C LEU A 270 -15.85 6.37 13.07
N LEU A 271 -14.59 6.08 12.77
CA LEU A 271 -13.67 5.42 13.70
C LEU A 271 -13.40 6.29 14.94
N GLU A 272 -13.27 7.61 14.77
CA GLU A 272 -13.09 8.55 15.87
C GLU A 272 -14.33 8.60 16.77
N LYS A 273 -15.51 8.73 16.20
CA LYS A 273 -16.78 8.71 16.93
C LYS A 273 -17.01 7.39 17.67
N ALA A 274 -16.53 6.29 17.12
CA ALA A 274 -16.57 4.97 17.77
C ALA A 274 -15.47 4.77 18.84
N GLY A 275 -14.54 5.70 18.99
CA GLY A 275 -13.45 5.65 19.97
C GLY A 275 -12.22 4.84 19.55
N TYR A 276 -12.11 4.43 18.28
CA TYR A 276 -10.98 3.64 17.77
C TYR A 276 -9.77 4.49 17.36
N VAL A 277 -10.01 5.72 16.93
CA VAL A 277 -8.95 6.67 16.59
C VAL A 277 -9.19 8.02 17.26
N LYS A 278 -8.13 8.82 17.33
CA LYS A 278 -8.17 10.23 17.68
C LYS A 278 -7.51 11.01 16.57
N ILE A 279 -8.20 12.00 15.99
CA ILE A 279 -7.65 12.84 14.93
C ILE A 279 -7.04 14.09 15.56
N GLU A 280 -5.75 14.28 15.34
CA GLU A 280 -4.99 15.40 15.92
C GLU A 280 -4.47 16.32 14.81
N LYS A 281 -4.32 17.60 15.12
CA LYS A 281 -3.62 18.54 14.26
C LYS A 281 -2.11 18.31 14.34
N LYS A 282 -1.46 18.32 13.17
CA LYS A 282 -0.02 18.32 13.02
C LYS A 282 0.60 19.60 13.54
#